data_217e1a9d60567ffe4ceab665f0b810e0
#
_entry.id   217e1a9d60567ffe4ceab665f0b810e0
#
_cell.length_a   1.000
_cell.length_b   1.000
_cell.length_c   1.000
_cell.angle_alpha   90.00
_cell.angle_beta   90.00
_cell.angle_gamma   90.00
#
_symmetry.space_group_name_H-M   'P 1'
#
loop_
_entity.id
_entity.type
_entity.pdbx_description
1 polymer ?
#
loop_
_entity_poly.entity_id
_entity_poly.type
_entity_poly.pdbx_seq_one_letter_code
_entity_poly.pdbx_strand_id
1 'polypeptide(L)'
;MTNPITDLANSDCILVIGSNFAENHPIVARWVMDARQRGATLMVADPRYTATAWASDIFLPLMPGSDISLLNSIMHVIVKEKLYNRQFLEAHTTGFDDLCSAVENYPPGRAAKLTGVSEDKIARAARAYANAPASSIVYCMGVTQHVSGTQTVIACADLALLCGQVGRPGTGVNPLRGQDNVQGACDMGALPNVYPAYQSISDPANRSKFAAAWNIPVDTLSPNSGLTLVEMTHAIERNEMHGMLIMGENPIVGDPNSNRVRGSLEKIDFLAVIDIFMTETAQLADVILPAASFAERRGSKTTTDRRVQWLERAIQPIGESHPDWQIVCGLAGRLGLRDAFNYDTEDGILDEIRRVAPSYAGISAGRLQNTIGGIHWPCPTDDHPGTPILYTNGFNKVDGRGVMKPVEHIESAEPTSPEYPLVLTSGRVVLHYNSGSMTRRSPALLKREPEMFIQINPETAREYGLVTGGLAQVTTRRGSLQAVVRVSLRIPPGVLFMPYHFPTMNQLTIDALDPTARIPEYKVAACRIEPLGEKERAA
;
A
#
# COMPACT_ATOMS: atom_id res chain seq x y z
N MET A 1 -3.07 -1.48 -10.57
CA MET A 1 -2.89 -0.43 -11.60
C MET A 1 -3.84 -0.69 -12.76
N THR A 2 -4.40 0.35 -13.35
CA THR A 2 -5.23 0.20 -14.56
C THR A 2 -4.40 0.01 -15.83
N ASN A 3 -3.18 0.54 -15.84
CA ASN A 3 -2.25 0.50 -16.96
C ASN A 3 -0.91 -0.13 -16.57
N PRO A 4 -0.10 -0.63 -17.51
CA PRO A 4 1.25 -1.12 -17.23
C PRO A 4 2.17 -0.01 -16.68
N ILE A 5 3.17 -0.39 -15.89
CA ILE A 5 4.20 0.54 -15.40
C ILE A 5 4.87 1.29 -16.57
N THR A 6 5.15 0.58 -17.65
CA THR A 6 5.80 1.13 -18.85
C THR A 6 4.96 2.20 -19.55
N ASP A 7 3.63 2.14 -19.39
CA ASP A 7 2.70 3.07 -20.03
C ASP A 7 2.70 4.47 -19.39
N LEU A 8 3.23 4.61 -18.18
CA LEU A 8 3.49 5.92 -17.57
C LEU A 8 4.37 6.81 -18.44
N ALA A 9 5.23 6.19 -19.26
CA ALA A 9 6.00 6.91 -20.26
C ALA A 9 5.14 7.63 -21.31
N ASN A 10 3.91 7.21 -21.55
CA ASN A 10 3.01 7.82 -22.53
C ASN A 10 2.14 8.95 -21.96
N SER A 11 2.26 9.26 -20.67
CA SER A 11 1.50 10.34 -20.04
C SER A 11 2.04 11.72 -20.44
N ASP A 12 1.13 12.70 -20.60
CA ASP A 12 1.45 14.13 -20.77
C ASP A 12 1.39 14.89 -19.43
N CYS A 13 0.66 14.34 -18.44
CA CYS A 13 0.62 14.85 -17.08
C CYS A 13 0.55 13.68 -16.09
N ILE A 14 1.35 13.75 -15.01
CA ILE A 14 1.36 12.73 -13.98
C ILE A 14 1.17 13.40 -12.63
N LEU A 15 0.07 13.07 -11.94
CA LEU A 15 -0.15 13.43 -10.54
C LEU A 15 0.34 12.28 -9.66
N VAL A 16 1.38 12.53 -8.88
CA VAL A 16 1.88 11.63 -7.84
C VAL A 16 1.36 12.10 -6.49
N ILE A 17 0.64 11.26 -5.78
CA ILE A 17 0.11 11.60 -4.46
C ILE A 17 0.46 10.52 -3.43
N GLY A 18 1.03 10.91 -2.29
CA GLY A 18 1.41 10.00 -1.21
C GLY A 18 2.38 8.88 -1.65
N SER A 19 3.31 9.17 -2.59
CA SER A 19 4.27 8.21 -3.13
C SER A 19 5.64 8.82 -3.38
N ASN A 20 6.67 8.25 -2.76
CA ASN A 20 8.07 8.56 -3.05
C ASN A 20 8.68 7.48 -3.96
N PHE A 21 8.20 7.38 -5.20
CA PHE A 21 8.61 6.33 -6.12
C PHE A 21 10.10 6.38 -6.47
N ALA A 22 10.73 7.56 -6.46
CA ALA A 22 12.16 7.67 -6.77
C ALA A 22 13.04 6.85 -5.81
N GLU A 23 12.63 6.73 -4.54
CA GLU A 23 13.32 5.91 -3.54
C GLU A 23 12.73 4.50 -3.40
N ASN A 24 11.40 4.36 -3.47
CA ASN A 24 10.72 3.11 -3.14
C ASN A 24 10.43 2.22 -4.36
N HIS A 25 10.35 2.82 -5.55
CA HIS A 25 10.04 2.15 -6.83
C HIS A 25 10.92 2.70 -7.96
N PRO A 26 12.27 2.58 -7.88
CA PRO A 26 13.20 3.24 -8.80
C PRO A 26 13.01 2.81 -10.27
N ILE A 27 12.51 1.59 -10.51
CA ILE A 27 12.19 1.13 -11.88
C ILE A 27 10.98 1.88 -12.45
N VAL A 28 9.98 2.19 -11.61
CA VAL A 28 8.84 3.03 -12.02
C VAL A 28 9.29 4.46 -12.31
N ALA A 29 10.21 4.99 -11.48
CA ALA A 29 10.78 6.32 -11.66
C ALA A 29 11.33 6.53 -13.07
N ARG A 30 11.98 5.52 -13.66
CA ARG A 30 12.50 5.58 -15.03
C ARG A 30 11.41 5.99 -16.02
N TRP A 31 10.26 5.33 -16.02
CA TRP A 31 9.20 5.58 -16.99
C TRP A 31 8.52 6.93 -16.79
N VAL A 32 8.41 7.40 -15.54
CA VAL A 32 7.93 8.75 -15.23
C VAL A 32 8.94 9.80 -15.73
N MET A 33 10.24 9.56 -15.56
CA MET A 33 11.27 10.47 -16.06
C MET A 33 11.35 10.47 -17.58
N ASP A 34 11.10 9.33 -18.25
CA ASP A 34 11.00 9.26 -19.72
C ASP A 34 9.83 10.14 -20.24
N ALA A 35 8.66 10.10 -19.56
CA ALA A 35 7.53 10.99 -19.87
C ALA A 35 7.94 12.46 -19.72
N ARG A 36 8.56 12.80 -18.57
CA ARG A 36 8.99 14.17 -18.28
C ARG A 36 10.00 14.70 -19.30
N GLN A 37 10.96 13.88 -19.74
CA GLN A 37 11.92 14.25 -20.80
C GLN A 37 11.24 14.56 -22.14
N ARG A 38 10.04 14.00 -22.38
CA ARG A 38 9.21 14.33 -23.54
C ARG A 38 8.26 15.50 -23.33
N GLY A 39 8.35 16.20 -22.20
CA GLY A 39 7.57 17.39 -21.90
C GLY A 39 6.35 17.17 -21.01
N ALA A 40 6.16 15.96 -20.45
CA ALA A 40 5.08 15.72 -19.51
C ALA A 40 5.23 16.54 -18.21
N THR A 41 4.14 17.09 -17.72
CA THR A 41 4.09 17.81 -16.45
C THR A 41 4.07 16.81 -15.29
N LEU A 42 5.03 16.87 -14.39
CA LEU A 42 5.07 16.07 -13.16
C LEU A 42 4.58 16.90 -11.96
N MET A 43 3.49 16.50 -11.36
CA MET A 43 2.94 17.08 -10.13
C MET A 43 3.13 16.10 -8.96
N VAL A 44 3.56 16.60 -7.81
CA VAL A 44 3.78 15.76 -6.62
C VAL A 44 3.08 16.37 -5.41
N ALA A 45 2.17 15.63 -4.81
CA ALA A 45 1.50 15.95 -3.56
C ALA A 45 2.04 15.03 -2.45
N ASP A 46 2.81 15.59 -1.52
CA ASP A 46 3.45 14.86 -0.41
C ASP A 46 3.76 15.85 0.71
N PRO A 47 3.63 15.48 1.99
CA PRO A 47 4.07 16.32 3.11
C PRO A 47 5.56 16.65 3.06
N ARG A 48 6.36 15.74 2.54
CA ARG A 48 7.82 15.86 2.49
C ARG A 48 8.31 16.23 1.09
N TYR A 49 9.31 17.09 1.05
CA TYR A 49 10.06 17.36 -0.18
C TYR A 49 11.05 16.21 -0.46
N THR A 50 10.50 15.13 -1.00
CA THR A 50 11.21 13.87 -1.30
C THR A 50 12.06 13.97 -2.58
N ALA A 51 12.81 12.91 -2.90
CA ALA A 51 13.50 12.80 -4.19
C ALA A 51 12.51 12.84 -5.37
N THR A 52 11.30 12.31 -5.21
CA THR A 52 10.22 12.42 -6.20
C THR A 52 9.75 13.86 -6.35
N ALA A 53 9.54 14.58 -5.24
CA ALA A 53 9.13 15.98 -5.22
C ALA A 53 10.19 16.90 -5.84
N TRP A 54 11.47 16.62 -5.62
CA TRP A 54 12.58 17.36 -6.26
C TRP A 54 12.53 17.35 -7.79
N ALA A 55 12.02 16.26 -8.37
CA ALA A 55 11.87 16.14 -9.81
C ALA A 55 10.59 16.78 -10.36
N SER A 56 9.69 17.32 -9.52
CA SER A 56 8.38 17.83 -9.96
C SER A 56 8.43 19.23 -10.56
N ASP A 57 7.48 19.52 -11.45
CA ASP A 57 7.21 20.85 -11.98
C ASP A 57 6.23 21.62 -11.08
N ILE A 58 5.36 20.90 -10.38
CA ILE A 58 4.41 21.44 -9.38
C ILE A 58 4.49 20.60 -8.11
N PHE A 59 5.02 21.16 -7.04
CA PHE A 59 5.01 20.53 -5.71
C PHE A 59 3.87 21.09 -4.85
N LEU A 60 3.06 20.18 -4.32
CA LEU A 60 1.89 20.42 -3.48
C LEU A 60 2.18 19.90 -2.06
N PRO A 61 2.79 20.71 -1.16
CA PRO A 61 3.18 20.29 0.18
C PRO A 61 1.94 20.23 1.09
N LEU A 62 1.18 19.12 1.03
CA LEU A 62 -0.03 18.99 1.83
C LEU A 62 0.27 18.53 3.25
N MET A 63 -0.60 18.91 4.20
CA MET A 63 -0.59 18.36 5.56
C MET A 63 -1.06 16.89 5.54
N PRO A 64 -0.44 15.98 6.34
CA PRO A 64 -0.87 14.58 6.41
C PRO A 64 -2.36 14.46 6.74
N GLY A 65 -3.08 13.61 5.99
CA GLY A 65 -4.52 13.37 6.15
C GLY A 65 -5.43 14.35 5.43
N SER A 66 -4.89 15.32 4.68
CA SER A 66 -5.69 16.33 3.95
C SER A 66 -5.89 16.03 2.46
N ASP A 67 -5.58 14.83 2.02
CA ASP A 67 -5.57 14.39 0.61
C ASP A 67 -6.93 14.59 -0.08
N ILE A 68 -8.03 14.21 0.57
CA ILE A 68 -9.40 14.39 0.02
C ILE A 68 -9.71 15.87 -0.22
N SER A 69 -9.32 16.75 0.71
CA SER A 69 -9.54 18.19 0.56
C SER A 69 -8.77 18.75 -0.63
N LEU A 70 -7.55 18.27 -0.90
CA LEU A 70 -6.77 18.65 -2.06
C LEU A 70 -7.42 18.15 -3.35
N LEU A 71 -7.78 16.86 -3.43
CA LEU A 71 -8.38 16.26 -4.62
C LEU A 71 -9.75 16.87 -4.93
N ASN A 72 -10.61 17.08 -3.93
CA ASN A 72 -11.91 17.72 -4.11
C ASN A 72 -11.75 19.18 -4.58
N SER A 73 -10.74 19.90 -4.10
CA SER A 73 -10.48 21.25 -4.57
C SER A 73 -9.94 21.31 -6.01
N ILE A 74 -9.12 20.34 -6.39
CA ILE A 74 -8.71 20.18 -7.80
C ILE A 74 -9.94 19.93 -8.67
N MET A 75 -10.84 19.01 -8.26
CA MET A 75 -12.10 18.74 -8.97
C MET A 75 -13.05 19.95 -8.96
N HIS A 76 -13.12 20.72 -7.87
CA HIS A 76 -13.87 21.97 -7.81
C HIS A 76 -13.45 22.95 -8.92
N VAL A 77 -12.14 23.20 -9.08
CA VAL A 77 -11.61 24.08 -10.12
C VAL A 77 -11.97 23.56 -11.51
N ILE A 78 -11.81 22.24 -11.74
CA ILE A 78 -12.16 21.59 -13.02
C ILE A 78 -13.63 21.77 -13.34
N VAL A 79 -14.53 21.60 -12.38
CA VAL A 79 -15.98 21.79 -12.56
C VAL A 79 -16.32 23.27 -12.83
N LYS A 80 -15.80 24.19 -12.03
CA LYS A 80 -16.07 25.64 -12.17
C LYS A 80 -15.56 26.20 -13.50
N GLU A 81 -14.41 25.75 -13.96
CA GLU A 81 -13.81 26.19 -15.23
C GLU A 81 -14.29 25.35 -16.43
N LYS A 82 -15.16 24.34 -16.19
CA LYS A 82 -15.71 23.43 -17.21
C LYS A 82 -14.62 22.69 -18.02
N LEU A 83 -13.55 22.28 -17.34
CA LEU A 83 -12.43 21.55 -17.93
C LEU A 83 -12.64 20.02 -17.97
N TYR A 84 -13.78 19.53 -17.49
CA TYR A 84 -14.13 18.11 -17.50
C TYR A 84 -14.47 17.60 -18.90
N ASN A 85 -14.32 16.30 -19.12
CA ASN A 85 -14.63 15.66 -20.41
C ASN A 85 -16.11 15.31 -20.49
N ARG A 86 -16.92 16.25 -21.00
CA ARG A 86 -18.37 16.11 -21.08
C ARG A 86 -18.83 14.88 -21.88
N GLN A 87 -18.21 14.62 -23.03
CA GLN A 87 -18.57 13.49 -23.88
C GLN A 87 -18.34 12.14 -23.17
N PHE A 88 -17.20 12.02 -22.47
CA PHE A 88 -16.89 10.84 -21.70
C PHE A 88 -17.88 10.65 -20.53
N LEU A 89 -18.19 11.73 -19.81
CA LEU A 89 -19.11 11.69 -18.67
C LEU A 89 -20.50 11.20 -19.10
N GLU A 90 -21.06 11.77 -20.15
CA GLU A 90 -22.39 11.41 -20.65
C GLU A 90 -22.47 9.96 -21.16
N ALA A 91 -21.41 9.48 -21.81
CA ALA A 91 -21.37 8.15 -22.41
C ALA A 91 -21.01 7.03 -21.41
N HIS A 92 -20.10 7.29 -20.46
CA HIS A 92 -19.39 6.25 -19.71
C HIS A 92 -19.52 6.35 -18.19
N THR A 93 -20.22 7.35 -17.63
CA THR A 93 -20.28 7.52 -16.18
C THR A 93 -21.69 7.81 -15.66
N THR A 94 -21.85 7.69 -14.34
CA THR A 94 -22.99 8.17 -13.55
C THR A 94 -22.49 8.89 -12.29
N GLY A 95 -23.35 9.71 -11.63
CA GLY A 95 -23.02 10.40 -10.39
C GLY A 95 -22.32 11.76 -10.57
N PHE A 96 -22.32 12.34 -11.79
CA PHE A 96 -21.65 13.62 -12.06
C PHE A 96 -22.27 14.79 -11.28
N ASP A 97 -23.60 14.88 -11.18
CA ASP A 97 -24.29 15.97 -10.48
C ASP A 97 -24.05 15.92 -8.97
N ASP A 98 -24.00 14.69 -8.40
CA ASP A 98 -23.68 14.48 -6.99
C ASP A 98 -22.23 14.90 -6.71
N LEU A 99 -21.30 14.56 -7.62
CA LEU A 99 -19.90 14.99 -7.49
C LEU A 99 -19.80 16.53 -7.56
N CYS A 100 -20.47 17.19 -8.51
CA CYS A 100 -20.50 18.65 -8.61
C CYS A 100 -20.96 19.29 -7.31
N SER A 101 -22.06 18.78 -6.73
CA SER A 101 -22.62 19.29 -5.47
C SER A 101 -21.64 19.13 -4.30
N ALA A 102 -20.97 17.99 -4.19
CA ALA A 102 -20.00 17.73 -3.13
C ALA A 102 -18.75 18.62 -3.23
N VAL A 103 -18.17 18.73 -4.43
CA VAL A 103 -16.93 19.51 -4.61
C VAL A 103 -17.17 21.03 -4.53
N GLU A 104 -18.41 21.50 -4.62
CA GLU A 104 -18.74 22.91 -4.40
C GLU A 104 -18.30 23.41 -3.02
N ASN A 105 -18.28 22.52 -2.04
CA ASN A 105 -17.83 22.79 -0.67
C ASN A 105 -16.30 22.92 -0.52
N TYR A 106 -15.51 22.72 -1.60
CA TYR A 106 -14.06 22.73 -1.54
C TYR A 106 -13.40 23.79 -2.44
N PRO A 107 -13.81 25.07 -2.35
CA PRO A 107 -13.11 26.12 -3.10
C PRO A 107 -11.64 26.19 -2.66
N PRO A 108 -10.71 26.61 -3.54
CA PRO A 108 -9.27 26.65 -3.26
C PRO A 108 -8.91 27.35 -1.93
N GLY A 109 -9.59 28.45 -1.59
CA GLY A 109 -9.37 29.17 -0.32
C GLY A 109 -9.69 28.39 0.94
N ARG A 110 -10.72 27.51 0.90
CA ARG A 110 -11.00 26.58 2.00
C ARG A 110 -9.96 25.45 2.05
N ALA A 111 -9.66 24.86 0.90
CA ALA A 111 -8.70 23.76 0.82
C ALA A 111 -7.29 24.22 1.23
N ALA A 112 -6.87 25.44 0.87
CA ALA A 112 -5.58 25.98 1.27
C ALA A 112 -5.42 26.04 2.80
N LYS A 113 -6.49 26.34 3.55
CA LYS A 113 -6.47 26.34 5.02
C LYS A 113 -6.36 24.94 5.62
N LEU A 114 -6.96 23.93 5.00
CA LEU A 114 -6.93 22.55 5.46
C LEU A 114 -5.62 21.83 5.07
N THR A 115 -5.15 22.09 3.85
CA THR A 115 -4.03 21.36 3.27
C THR A 115 -2.67 22.04 3.44
N GLY A 116 -2.64 23.36 3.65
CA GLY A 116 -1.43 24.17 3.58
C GLY A 116 -0.95 24.46 2.15
N VAL A 117 -1.62 23.94 1.12
CA VAL A 117 -1.28 24.19 -0.29
C VAL A 117 -1.94 25.48 -0.77
N SER A 118 -1.17 26.39 -1.37
CA SER A 118 -1.73 27.67 -1.84
C SER A 118 -2.78 27.50 -2.94
N GLU A 119 -3.76 28.40 -2.97
CA GLU A 119 -4.84 28.42 -3.96
C GLU A 119 -4.32 28.41 -5.42
N ASP A 120 -3.25 29.18 -5.69
CA ASP A 120 -2.62 29.20 -7.02
C ASP A 120 -2.08 27.83 -7.42
N LYS A 121 -1.40 27.14 -6.51
CA LYS A 121 -0.88 25.79 -6.79
C LYS A 121 -2.00 24.78 -7.04
N ILE A 122 -3.10 24.84 -6.29
CA ILE A 122 -4.27 23.99 -6.49
C ILE A 122 -4.87 24.24 -7.88
N ALA A 123 -5.09 25.51 -8.24
CA ALA A 123 -5.65 25.87 -9.54
C ALA A 123 -4.72 25.49 -10.71
N ARG A 124 -3.41 25.67 -10.56
CA ARG A 124 -2.42 25.23 -11.55
C ARG A 124 -2.43 23.72 -11.73
N ALA A 125 -2.48 22.95 -10.64
CA ALA A 125 -2.55 21.49 -10.69
C ALA A 125 -3.83 21.01 -11.39
N ALA A 126 -4.97 21.61 -11.08
CA ALA A 126 -6.26 21.31 -11.69
C ALA A 126 -6.23 21.52 -13.22
N ARG A 127 -5.74 22.67 -13.65
CA ARG A 127 -5.63 23.00 -15.09
C ARG A 127 -4.60 22.12 -15.81
N ALA A 128 -3.46 21.82 -15.17
CA ALA A 128 -2.44 20.94 -15.76
C ALA A 128 -2.99 19.53 -15.97
N TYR A 129 -3.70 18.96 -14.97
CA TYR A 129 -4.28 17.63 -15.07
C TYR A 129 -5.39 17.53 -16.12
N ALA A 130 -6.32 18.49 -16.12
CA ALA A 130 -7.52 18.45 -16.95
C ALA A 130 -7.24 18.76 -18.42
N ASN A 131 -6.28 19.65 -18.74
CA ASN A 131 -5.98 20.06 -20.12
C ASN A 131 -4.98 19.14 -20.81
N ALA A 132 -4.30 18.25 -20.10
CA ALA A 132 -3.38 17.32 -20.73
C ALA A 132 -4.12 16.24 -21.52
N PRO A 133 -3.65 15.89 -22.74
CA PRO A 133 -4.26 14.84 -23.56
C PRO A 133 -4.34 13.51 -22.85
N ALA A 134 -3.29 13.13 -22.10
CA ALA A 134 -3.24 11.91 -21.31
C ALA A 134 -2.68 12.21 -19.91
N SER A 135 -3.51 12.01 -18.88
CA SER A 135 -3.13 12.20 -17.47
C SER A 135 -3.21 10.92 -16.66
N SER A 136 -2.16 10.63 -15.90
CA SER A 136 -2.11 9.51 -14.97
C SER A 136 -2.11 9.99 -13.51
N ILE A 137 -2.74 9.20 -12.63
CA ILE A 137 -2.59 9.33 -11.18
C ILE A 137 -1.74 8.17 -10.68
N VAL A 138 -0.68 8.46 -9.94
CA VAL A 138 0.19 7.48 -9.28
C VAL A 138 0.13 7.70 -7.78
N TYR A 139 -0.27 6.68 -7.03
CA TYR A 139 -0.32 6.77 -5.56
C TYR A 139 0.27 5.54 -4.87
N CYS A 140 0.54 5.66 -3.57
CA CYS A 140 1.02 4.57 -2.75
C CYS A 140 0.42 4.67 -1.34
N MET A 141 1.11 4.11 -0.34
CA MET A 141 0.66 3.99 1.04
C MET A 141 0.45 5.34 1.76
N GLY A 142 1.00 6.44 1.25
CA GLY A 142 0.69 7.79 1.76
C GLY A 142 -0.78 8.19 1.59
N VAL A 143 -1.46 7.59 0.59
CA VAL A 143 -2.92 7.76 0.37
C VAL A 143 -3.73 6.75 1.16
N THR A 144 -3.29 5.48 1.21
CA THR A 144 -4.12 4.38 1.68
C THR A 144 -4.02 4.11 3.18
N GLN A 145 -2.95 4.51 3.86
CA GLN A 145 -2.72 4.24 5.28
C GLN A 145 -3.28 5.35 6.19
N HIS A 146 -4.58 5.66 5.99
CA HIS A 146 -5.40 6.59 6.78
C HIS A 146 -6.76 5.96 7.09
N VAL A 147 -7.44 6.44 8.11
CA VAL A 147 -8.86 6.08 8.36
C VAL A 147 -9.78 6.49 7.20
N SER A 148 -9.33 7.40 6.34
CA SER A 148 -9.99 7.83 5.10
C SER A 148 -9.38 7.21 3.84
N GLY A 149 -8.57 6.15 3.96
CA GLY A 149 -7.79 5.58 2.85
C GLY A 149 -8.65 5.14 1.66
N THR A 150 -9.76 4.45 1.91
CA THR A 150 -10.71 4.03 0.87
C THR A 150 -11.31 5.24 0.17
N GLN A 151 -11.75 6.26 0.91
CA GLN A 151 -12.35 7.47 0.35
C GLN A 151 -11.33 8.27 -0.49
N THR A 152 -10.07 8.31 -0.07
CA THR A 152 -9.03 9.00 -0.85
C THR A 152 -8.77 8.29 -2.18
N VAL A 153 -8.80 6.96 -2.21
CA VAL A 153 -8.70 6.18 -3.48
C VAL A 153 -9.91 6.44 -4.38
N ILE A 154 -11.12 6.55 -3.80
CA ILE A 154 -12.34 6.93 -4.55
C ILE A 154 -12.16 8.33 -5.15
N ALA A 155 -11.68 9.33 -4.40
CA ALA A 155 -11.42 10.67 -4.92
C ALA A 155 -10.41 10.68 -6.09
N CYS A 156 -9.37 9.83 -6.03
CA CYS A 156 -8.45 9.64 -7.16
C CYS A 156 -9.16 9.07 -8.40
N ALA A 157 -10.07 8.11 -8.21
CA ALA A 157 -10.85 7.54 -9.29
C ALA A 157 -11.85 8.54 -9.87
N ASP A 158 -12.53 9.31 -9.02
CA ASP A 158 -13.47 10.36 -9.43
C ASP A 158 -12.78 11.45 -10.25
N LEU A 159 -11.57 11.88 -9.86
CA LEU A 159 -10.78 12.84 -10.64
C LEU A 159 -10.42 12.28 -12.04
N ALA A 160 -10.05 10.99 -12.12
CA ALA A 160 -9.75 10.36 -13.41
C ALA A 160 -11.01 10.23 -14.28
N LEU A 161 -12.15 9.84 -13.71
CA LEU A 161 -13.44 9.76 -14.41
C LEU A 161 -13.94 11.13 -14.87
N LEU A 162 -13.82 12.16 -14.03
CA LEU A 162 -14.24 13.53 -14.34
C LEU A 162 -13.56 14.07 -15.62
N CYS A 163 -12.29 13.70 -15.83
CA CYS A 163 -11.50 14.13 -16.98
C CYS A 163 -11.43 13.10 -18.12
N GLY A 164 -12.06 11.91 -17.98
CA GLY A 164 -11.96 10.83 -18.97
C GLY A 164 -10.56 10.26 -19.10
N GLN A 165 -9.78 10.27 -18.01
CA GLN A 165 -8.39 9.82 -17.98
C GLN A 165 -8.28 8.36 -17.54
N VAL A 166 -8.95 7.46 -18.28
CA VAL A 166 -9.01 6.02 -18.02
C VAL A 166 -9.24 5.24 -19.32
N GLY A 167 -8.80 4.01 -19.39
CA GLY A 167 -9.08 3.08 -20.49
C GLY A 167 -8.29 3.31 -21.78
N ARG A 168 -7.24 4.11 -21.76
CA ARG A 168 -6.40 4.42 -22.93
C ARG A 168 -4.93 4.65 -22.51
N PRO A 169 -3.98 4.57 -23.48
CA PRO A 169 -2.56 4.76 -23.18
C PRO A 169 -2.27 6.10 -22.49
N GLY A 170 -1.30 6.08 -21.57
CA GLY A 170 -0.83 7.27 -20.84
C GLY A 170 -1.77 7.79 -19.76
N THR A 171 -2.89 7.09 -19.48
CA THR A 171 -3.89 7.50 -18.50
C THR A 171 -3.96 6.53 -17.31
N GLY A 172 -4.96 6.69 -16.48
CA GLY A 172 -5.34 5.71 -15.47
C GLY A 172 -5.01 6.07 -14.04
N VAL A 173 -5.48 5.18 -13.15
CA VAL A 173 -5.27 5.23 -11.71
C VAL A 173 -4.32 4.08 -11.34
N ASN A 174 -3.11 4.44 -10.90
CA ASN A 174 -1.97 3.56 -10.86
C ASN A 174 -1.38 3.42 -9.45
N PRO A 175 -1.99 2.59 -8.56
CA PRO A 175 -1.44 2.28 -7.25
C PRO A 175 -0.11 1.54 -7.35
N LEU A 176 0.92 2.02 -6.65
CA LEU A 176 2.20 1.33 -6.53
C LEU A 176 2.21 0.53 -5.22
N ARG A 177 2.20 -0.80 -5.34
CA ARG A 177 2.31 -1.68 -4.18
C ARG A 177 3.75 -1.72 -3.66
N GLY A 178 3.91 -1.83 -2.34
CA GLY A 178 5.20 -1.69 -1.69
C GLY A 178 6.06 -2.94 -1.68
N GLN A 179 5.45 -4.10 -1.40
CA GLN A 179 6.16 -5.37 -1.24
C GLN A 179 6.17 -6.16 -2.53
N ASP A 180 7.19 -7.01 -2.68
CA ASP A 180 7.29 -7.96 -3.77
C ASP A 180 6.13 -8.97 -3.70
N ASN A 181 5.49 -9.23 -4.84
CA ASN A 181 4.37 -10.17 -4.99
C ASN A 181 3.12 -9.89 -4.12
N VAL A 182 2.99 -8.70 -3.48
CA VAL A 182 1.76 -8.39 -2.72
C VAL A 182 0.51 -8.36 -3.60
N GLN A 183 0.67 -8.01 -4.89
CA GLN A 183 -0.41 -8.13 -5.86
C GLN A 183 -0.84 -9.60 -6.01
N GLY A 184 0.11 -10.51 -6.22
CA GLY A 184 -0.17 -11.94 -6.36
C GLY A 184 -0.76 -12.55 -5.10
N ALA A 185 -0.29 -12.16 -3.91
CA ALA A 185 -0.88 -12.60 -2.65
C ALA A 185 -2.36 -12.20 -2.54
N CYS A 186 -2.70 -10.95 -2.86
CA CYS A 186 -4.09 -10.50 -2.90
C CYS A 186 -4.90 -11.22 -3.98
N ASP A 187 -4.33 -11.42 -5.18
CA ASP A 187 -4.99 -12.12 -6.29
C ASP A 187 -5.34 -13.58 -5.91
N MET A 188 -4.52 -14.20 -5.07
CA MET A 188 -4.72 -15.58 -4.59
C MET A 188 -5.57 -15.69 -3.32
N GLY A 189 -6.17 -14.60 -2.86
CA GLY A 189 -7.07 -14.60 -1.73
C GLY A 189 -6.39 -14.55 -0.36
N ALA A 190 -5.14 -14.06 -0.25
CA ALA A 190 -4.52 -13.73 1.04
C ALA A 190 -5.17 -12.47 1.65
N LEU A 191 -6.49 -12.50 1.74
CA LEU A 191 -7.39 -11.48 2.26
C LEU A 191 -8.55 -12.19 2.99
N PRO A 192 -9.10 -11.61 4.08
CA PRO A 192 -10.06 -12.34 4.92
C PRO A 192 -11.45 -12.52 4.31
N ASN A 193 -11.76 -11.88 3.18
CA ASN A 193 -13.11 -11.75 2.64
C ASN A 193 -13.27 -12.26 1.19
N VAL A 194 -12.22 -12.83 0.59
CA VAL A 194 -12.27 -13.31 -0.79
C VAL A 194 -11.51 -14.62 -0.99
N TYR A 195 -11.95 -15.40 -1.97
CA TYR A 195 -11.22 -16.49 -2.60
C TYR A 195 -10.30 -15.94 -3.71
N PRO A 196 -9.43 -16.79 -4.33
CA PRO A 196 -8.63 -16.40 -5.50
C PRO A 196 -9.42 -15.62 -6.54
N ALA A 197 -8.77 -14.63 -7.17
CA ALA A 197 -9.35 -13.69 -8.13
C ALA A 197 -10.47 -12.79 -7.55
N TYR A 198 -10.35 -12.42 -6.27
CA TYR A 198 -11.27 -11.50 -5.56
C TYR A 198 -12.74 -11.97 -5.54
N GLN A 199 -12.97 -13.27 -5.60
CA GLN A 199 -14.31 -13.85 -5.54
C GLN A 199 -14.82 -13.83 -4.09
N SER A 200 -15.92 -13.11 -3.82
CA SER A 200 -16.44 -12.95 -2.46
C SER A 200 -16.79 -14.27 -1.78
N ILE A 201 -16.35 -14.45 -0.54
CA ILE A 201 -16.71 -15.61 0.28
C ILE A 201 -18.17 -15.59 0.73
N SER A 202 -18.80 -14.43 0.81
CA SER A 202 -20.21 -14.28 1.19
C SER A 202 -21.18 -14.73 0.06
N ASP A 203 -20.70 -14.85 -1.18
CA ASP A 203 -21.49 -15.33 -2.30
C ASP A 203 -21.62 -16.88 -2.24
N PRO A 204 -22.83 -17.44 -2.11
CA PRO A 204 -23.04 -18.89 -2.07
C PRO A 204 -22.56 -19.61 -3.34
N ALA A 205 -22.62 -18.97 -4.50
CA ALA A 205 -22.17 -19.55 -5.77
C ALA A 205 -20.64 -19.73 -5.76
N ASN A 206 -19.90 -18.75 -5.26
CA ASN A 206 -18.45 -18.86 -5.11
C ASN A 206 -18.09 -19.98 -4.10
N ARG A 207 -18.75 -20.05 -2.93
CA ARG A 207 -18.50 -21.11 -1.96
C ARG A 207 -18.73 -22.49 -2.57
N SER A 208 -19.83 -22.69 -3.26
CA SER A 208 -20.13 -23.97 -3.94
C SER A 208 -19.08 -24.33 -4.99
N LYS A 209 -18.63 -23.34 -5.77
CA LYS A 209 -17.56 -23.49 -6.76
C LYS A 209 -16.26 -23.96 -6.13
N PHE A 210 -15.81 -23.28 -5.05
CA PHE A 210 -14.55 -23.62 -4.39
C PHE A 210 -14.64 -24.93 -3.61
N ALA A 211 -15.76 -25.22 -2.96
CA ALA A 211 -16.01 -26.51 -2.32
C ALA A 211 -15.90 -27.67 -3.30
N ALA A 212 -16.50 -27.53 -4.49
CA ALA A 212 -16.41 -28.53 -5.56
C ALA A 212 -14.98 -28.67 -6.11
N ALA A 213 -14.28 -27.53 -6.33
CA ALA A 213 -12.90 -27.53 -6.84
C ALA A 213 -11.90 -28.17 -5.87
N TRP A 214 -12.10 -28.01 -4.57
CA TRP A 214 -11.26 -28.56 -3.50
C TRP A 214 -11.76 -29.91 -2.96
N ASN A 215 -12.87 -30.41 -3.49
CA ASN A 215 -13.51 -31.68 -3.08
C ASN A 215 -13.77 -31.75 -1.56
N ILE A 216 -14.33 -30.67 -1.00
CA ILE A 216 -14.70 -30.56 0.42
C ILE A 216 -16.19 -30.21 0.56
N PRO A 217 -16.82 -30.54 1.71
CA PRO A 217 -18.20 -30.12 1.98
C PRO A 217 -18.29 -28.57 2.00
N VAL A 218 -19.34 -28.01 1.38
CA VAL A 218 -19.52 -26.54 1.31
C VAL A 218 -19.64 -25.89 2.70
N ASP A 219 -20.17 -26.60 3.67
CA ASP A 219 -20.35 -26.12 5.05
C ASP A 219 -19.03 -25.97 5.81
N THR A 220 -17.92 -26.50 5.30
CA THR A 220 -16.58 -26.25 5.84
C THR A 220 -16.04 -24.86 5.47
N LEU A 221 -16.63 -24.21 4.47
CA LEU A 221 -16.26 -22.87 4.03
C LEU A 221 -17.14 -21.81 4.70
N SER A 222 -16.54 -20.99 5.57
CA SER A 222 -17.26 -19.90 6.25
C SER A 222 -17.87 -18.90 5.25
N PRO A 223 -19.13 -18.49 5.44
CA PRO A 223 -19.72 -17.39 4.67
C PRO A 223 -19.29 -16.01 5.20
N ASN A 224 -18.69 -15.97 6.39
CA ASN A 224 -18.31 -14.74 7.07
C ASN A 224 -16.85 -14.40 6.83
N SER A 225 -16.56 -13.12 6.68
CA SER A 225 -15.19 -12.62 6.58
C SER A 225 -14.39 -13.03 7.81
N GLY A 226 -13.13 -13.41 7.58
CA GLY A 226 -12.16 -13.56 8.65
C GLY A 226 -11.76 -12.22 9.26
N LEU A 227 -10.96 -12.26 10.31
CA LEU A 227 -10.42 -11.09 10.98
C LEU A 227 -9.30 -10.45 10.14
N THR A 228 -9.22 -9.13 10.18
CA THR A 228 -8.08 -8.39 9.65
C THR A 228 -6.96 -8.32 10.69
N LEU A 229 -5.77 -7.86 10.27
CA LEU A 229 -4.56 -7.84 11.08
C LEU A 229 -4.75 -7.27 12.50
N VAL A 230 -5.28 -6.04 12.63
CA VAL A 230 -5.53 -5.41 13.93
C VAL A 230 -6.65 -6.11 14.69
N GLU A 231 -7.67 -6.61 13.99
CA GLU A 231 -8.76 -7.36 14.61
C GLU A 231 -8.28 -8.68 15.22
N MET A 232 -7.29 -9.35 14.60
CA MET A 232 -6.65 -10.55 15.19
C MET A 232 -5.96 -10.21 16.52
N THR A 233 -5.21 -9.11 16.59
CA THR A 233 -4.58 -8.64 17.84
C THR A 233 -5.63 -8.42 18.93
N HIS A 234 -6.74 -7.76 18.60
CA HIS A 234 -7.83 -7.52 19.54
C HIS A 234 -8.56 -8.83 19.95
N ALA A 235 -8.68 -9.80 19.03
CA ALA A 235 -9.30 -11.10 19.34
C ALA A 235 -8.44 -11.92 20.32
N ILE A 236 -7.11 -11.87 20.21
CA ILE A 236 -6.20 -12.47 21.18
C ILE A 236 -6.42 -11.84 22.58
N GLU A 237 -6.48 -10.51 22.66
CA GLU A 237 -6.73 -9.81 23.94
C GLU A 237 -8.05 -10.19 24.59
N ARG A 238 -9.08 -10.48 23.79
CA ARG A 238 -10.40 -10.93 24.28
C ARG A 238 -10.48 -12.46 24.51
N ASN A 239 -9.35 -13.17 24.33
CA ASN A 239 -9.29 -14.64 24.44
C ASN A 239 -10.25 -15.35 23.47
N GLU A 240 -10.40 -14.79 22.26
CA GLU A 240 -11.22 -15.34 21.17
C GLU A 240 -10.36 -16.05 20.10
N MET A 241 -9.03 -15.88 20.17
CA MET A 241 -8.05 -16.51 19.28
C MET A 241 -6.97 -17.18 20.13
N HIS A 242 -6.80 -18.49 19.94
CA HIS A 242 -5.92 -19.36 20.74
C HIS A 242 -4.66 -19.80 20.01
N GLY A 243 -4.64 -19.75 18.69
CA GLY A 243 -3.50 -20.16 17.89
C GLY A 243 -3.33 -19.29 16.66
N MET A 244 -2.08 -19.05 16.22
CA MET A 244 -1.76 -18.29 15.04
C MET A 244 -0.60 -18.93 14.28
N LEU A 245 -0.73 -18.99 12.96
CA LEU A 245 0.36 -19.28 12.03
C LEU A 245 0.70 -17.99 11.26
N ILE A 246 1.91 -17.48 11.44
CA ILE A 246 2.42 -16.30 10.73
C ILE A 246 3.40 -16.76 9.65
N MET A 247 3.21 -16.28 8.42
CA MET A 247 4.05 -16.66 7.29
C MET A 247 4.64 -15.42 6.61
N GLY A 248 5.99 -15.27 6.68
CA GLY A 248 6.74 -14.23 5.99
C GLY A 248 6.43 -12.81 6.47
N GLU A 249 6.01 -12.63 7.71
CA GLU A 249 5.69 -11.34 8.30
C GLU A 249 6.31 -11.19 9.69
N ASN A 250 6.61 -9.94 10.07
CA ASN A 250 7.13 -9.58 11.39
C ASN A 250 6.23 -8.53 12.06
N PRO A 251 5.04 -8.94 12.58
CA PRO A 251 4.03 -8.04 13.17
C PRO A 251 4.56 -7.14 14.28
N ILE A 252 5.47 -7.63 15.13
CA ILE A 252 6.06 -6.83 16.23
C ILE A 252 6.79 -5.59 15.72
N VAL A 253 7.26 -5.59 14.47
CA VAL A 253 7.91 -4.42 13.86
C VAL A 253 6.99 -3.74 12.85
N GLY A 254 6.21 -4.52 12.10
CA GLY A 254 5.40 -4.03 10.98
C GLY A 254 4.08 -3.39 11.37
N ASP A 255 3.45 -3.87 12.44
CA ASP A 255 2.08 -3.51 12.78
C ASP A 255 2.00 -2.26 13.67
N PRO A 256 0.89 -1.51 13.61
CA PRO A 256 0.71 -0.32 14.41
C PRO A 256 0.53 -0.69 15.88
N ASN A 257 0.84 0.26 16.77
CA ASN A 257 0.76 0.03 18.21
C ASN A 257 1.53 -1.23 18.64
N SER A 258 2.79 -1.34 18.22
CA SER A 258 3.58 -2.57 18.30
C SER A 258 3.78 -3.09 19.73
N ASN A 259 3.64 -2.24 20.76
CA ASN A 259 3.62 -2.67 22.16
C ASN A 259 2.40 -3.56 22.45
N ARG A 260 1.24 -3.18 21.90
CA ARG A 260 0.01 -3.97 22.00
C ARG A 260 0.12 -5.29 21.25
N VAL A 261 0.66 -5.25 20.02
CA VAL A 261 0.90 -6.45 19.21
C VAL A 261 1.79 -7.44 19.96
N ARG A 262 2.93 -6.97 20.49
CA ARG A 262 3.82 -7.82 21.30
C ARG A 262 3.09 -8.43 22.50
N GLY A 263 2.42 -7.60 23.31
CA GLY A 263 1.72 -8.07 24.50
C GLY A 263 0.56 -9.02 24.21
N SER A 264 -0.03 -8.96 23.02
CA SER A 264 -1.04 -9.92 22.55
C SER A 264 -0.38 -11.24 22.14
N LEU A 265 0.68 -11.19 21.31
CA LEU A 265 1.39 -12.41 20.89
C LEU A 265 2.07 -13.15 22.05
N GLU A 266 2.45 -12.47 23.12
CA GLU A 266 2.97 -13.09 24.36
C GLU A 266 1.88 -13.85 25.17
N LYS A 267 0.60 -13.63 24.86
CA LYS A 267 -0.54 -14.26 25.56
C LYS A 267 -1.22 -15.35 24.77
N ILE A 268 -0.94 -15.49 23.47
CA ILE A 268 -1.59 -16.51 22.64
C ILE A 268 -1.13 -17.91 23.08
N ASP A 269 -2.04 -18.88 23.10
CA ASP A 269 -1.75 -20.24 23.58
C ASP A 269 -0.76 -21.00 22.67
N PHE A 270 -0.75 -20.70 21.37
CA PHE A 270 0.15 -21.32 20.39
C PHE A 270 0.49 -20.38 19.24
N LEU A 271 1.77 -20.16 19.01
CA LEU A 271 2.31 -19.35 17.92
C LEU A 271 3.29 -20.15 17.06
N ALA A 272 2.97 -20.34 15.78
CA ALA A 272 3.89 -20.88 14.80
C ALA A 272 4.30 -19.79 13.78
N VAL A 273 5.59 -19.74 13.42
CA VAL A 273 6.12 -18.77 12.47
C VAL A 273 6.89 -19.46 11.36
N ILE A 274 6.58 -19.12 10.12
CA ILE A 274 7.31 -19.48 8.90
C ILE A 274 8.07 -18.23 8.45
N ASP A 275 9.39 -18.22 8.55
CA ASP A 275 10.21 -17.07 8.15
C ASP A 275 11.61 -17.51 7.71
N ILE A 276 12.28 -16.62 6.97
CA ILE A 276 13.68 -16.81 6.53
C ILE A 276 14.70 -16.34 7.58
N PHE A 277 14.26 -15.61 8.60
CA PHE A 277 15.10 -15.10 9.68
C PHE A 277 14.44 -15.30 11.05
N MET A 278 15.28 -15.36 12.08
CA MET A 278 14.86 -15.21 13.47
C MET A 278 14.50 -13.74 13.71
N THR A 279 13.25 -13.38 13.41
CA THR A 279 12.71 -12.04 13.60
C THR A 279 12.25 -11.82 15.05
N GLU A 280 11.90 -10.58 15.38
CA GLU A 280 11.36 -10.22 16.71
C GLU A 280 10.06 -11.02 17.00
N THR A 281 9.26 -11.30 15.98
CA THR A 281 8.06 -12.15 16.09
C THR A 281 8.43 -13.63 16.22
N ALA A 282 9.37 -14.12 15.43
CA ALA A 282 9.81 -15.51 15.49
C ALA A 282 10.41 -15.88 16.86
N GLN A 283 11.00 -14.91 17.58
CA GLN A 283 11.52 -15.11 18.94
C GLN A 283 10.45 -15.41 19.99
N LEU A 284 9.19 -15.10 19.73
CA LEU A 284 8.05 -15.42 20.59
C LEU A 284 7.36 -16.73 20.23
N ALA A 285 7.72 -17.33 19.09
CA ALA A 285 7.02 -18.50 18.57
C ALA A 285 7.37 -19.80 19.34
N ASP A 286 6.36 -20.65 19.55
CA ASP A 286 6.52 -22.01 20.06
C ASP A 286 7.15 -22.93 19.02
N VAL A 287 6.84 -22.68 17.72
CA VAL A 287 7.38 -23.45 16.59
C VAL A 287 7.84 -22.50 15.48
N ILE A 288 9.06 -22.71 14.98
CA ILE A 288 9.62 -22.00 13.85
C ILE A 288 9.87 -22.97 12.71
N LEU A 289 9.34 -22.67 11.53
CA LEU A 289 9.52 -23.44 10.32
C LEU A 289 10.36 -22.63 9.33
N PRO A 290 11.59 -23.08 9.00
CA PRO A 290 12.50 -22.29 8.15
C PRO A 290 12.03 -22.27 6.71
N ALA A 291 11.78 -21.05 6.19
CA ALA A 291 11.33 -20.80 4.83
C ALA A 291 12.49 -20.63 3.85
N ALA A 292 12.28 -21.04 2.60
CA ALA A 292 13.18 -20.73 1.50
C ALA A 292 13.01 -19.26 1.06
N SER A 293 14.14 -18.59 0.79
CA SER A 293 14.16 -17.22 0.27
C SER A 293 13.69 -17.16 -1.20
N PHE A 294 13.50 -15.94 -1.72
CA PHE A 294 13.09 -15.72 -3.12
C PHE A 294 14.06 -16.33 -4.16
N ALA A 295 15.35 -16.47 -3.82
CA ALA A 295 16.35 -17.05 -4.70
C ALA A 295 16.37 -18.59 -4.69
N GLU A 296 15.77 -19.19 -3.67
CA GLU A 296 15.79 -20.63 -3.37
C GLU A 296 14.53 -21.36 -3.82
N ARG A 297 13.58 -20.65 -4.41
CA ARG A 297 12.28 -21.19 -4.89
C ARG A 297 11.98 -20.75 -6.31
N ARG A 298 11.07 -21.45 -6.98
CA ARG A 298 10.51 -21.10 -8.28
C ARG A 298 9.01 -20.82 -8.13
N GLY A 299 8.39 -20.28 -9.17
CA GLY A 299 6.95 -20.07 -9.21
C GLY A 299 6.55 -18.77 -9.86
N SER A 300 5.24 -18.48 -9.86
CA SER A 300 4.70 -17.24 -10.40
C SER A 300 4.76 -16.10 -9.38
N LYS A 301 4.87 -14.87 -9.91
CA LYS A 301 4.80 -13.64 -9.15
C LYS A 301 4.07 -12.58 -9.95
N THR A 302 3.25 -11.78 -9.29
CA THR A 302 2.49 -10.71 -9.93
C THR A 302 2.99 -9.34 -9.50
N THR A 303 3.40 -8.52 -10.46
CA THR A 303 3.84 -7.15 -10.23
C THR A 303 2.65 -6.21 -10.00
N THR A 304 2.93 -5.01 -9.48
CA THR A 304 1.87 -4.02 -9.14
C THR A 304 0.96 -3.67 -10.31
N ASP A 305 1.43 -3.79 -11.55
CA ASP A 305 0.67 -3.56 -12.79
C ASP A 305 -0.09 -4.80 -13.28
N ARG A 306 -0.33 -5.80 -12.44
CA ARG A 306 -1.09 -7.03 -12.75
C ARG A 306 -0.36 -7.98 -13.72
N ARG A 307 0.92 -7.81 -13.90
CA ARG A 307 1.73 -8.62 -14.80
C ARG A 307 2.28 -9.83 -14.05
N VAL A 308 1.85 -11.02 -14.46
CA VAL A 308 2.31 -12.31 -13.92
C VAL A 308 3.58 -12.73 -14.64
N GLN A 309 4.61 -13.05 -13.87
CA GLN A 309 5.92 -13.48 -14.36
C GLN A 309 6.30 -14.82 -13.72
N TRP A 310 7.13 -15.58 -14.37
CA TRP A 310 7.71 -16.80 -13.82
C TRP A 310 9.12 -16.52 -13.29
N LEU A 311 9.43 -17.06 -12.13
CA LEU A 311 10.76 -17.02 -11.52
C LEU A 311 11.33 -18.42 -11.45
N GLU A 312 12.57 -18.59 -11.89
CA GLU A 312 13.31 -19.83 -11.70
C GLU A 312 14.18 -19.75 -10.44
N ARG A 313 14.37 -20.89 -9.82
CA ARG A 313 15.22 -21.02 -8.66
C ARG A 313 16.69 -20.79 -9.05
N ALA A 314 17.35 -19.87 -8.37
CA ALA A 314 18.76 -19.53 -8.63
C ALA A 314 19.75 -20.37 -7.82
N ILE A 315 19.41 -20.74 -6.58
CA ILE A 315 20.25 -21.52 -5.65
C ILE A 315 19.41 -22.57 -4.93
N GLN A 316 20.05 -23.58 -4.36
CA GLN A 316 19.37 -24.56 -3.52
C GLN A 316 18.98 -23.95 -2.17
N PRO A 317 17.87 -24.38 -1.55
CA PRO A 317 17.50 -24.00 -0.18
C PRO A 317 18.64 -24.30 0.81
N ILE A 318 18.85 -23.40 1.75
CA ILE A 318 19.91 -23.50 2.77
C ILE A 318 19.42 -24.34 3.95
N GLY A 319 20.23 -25.28 4.38
CA GLY A 319 19.96 -26.10 5.56
C GLY A 319 18.65 -26.89 5.43
N GLU A 320 17.75 -26.71 6.37
CA GLU A 320 16.43 -27.36 6.42
C GLU A 320 15.30 -26.45 5.90
N SER A 321 15.63 -25.35 5.21
CA SER A 321 14.61 -24.46 4.66
C SER A 321 13.86 -25.09 3.49
N HIS A 322 12.55 -24.84 3.44
CA HIS A 322 11.67 -25.31 2.37
C HIS A 322 10.86 -24.16 1.76
N PRO A 323 10.48 -24.23 0.47
CA PRO A 323 9.45 -23.36 -0.07
C PRO A 323 8.17 -23.38 0.76
N ASP A 324 7.55 -22.22 0.98
CA ASP A 324 6.37 -22.05 1.84
C ASP A 324 5.25 -23.05 1.51
N TRP A 325 5.00 -23.30 0.22
CA TRP A 325 3.97 -24.25 -0.20
C TRP A 325 4.25 -25.69 0.24
N GLN A 326 5.52 -26.11 0.28
CA GLN A 326 5.91 -27.44 0.78
C GLN A 326 5.68 -27.54 2.30
N ILE A 327 5.98 -26.46 3.03
CA ILE A 327 5.69 -26.39 4.49
C ILE A 327 4.18 -26.52 4.72
N VAL A 328 3.36 -25.79 3.97
CA VAL A 328 1.89 -25.85 4.06
C VAL A 328 1.38 -27.25 3.72
N CYS A 329 1.86 -27.88 2.64
CA CYS A 329 1.50 -29.27 2.29
C CYS A 329 1.92 -30.27 3.38
N GLY A 330 3.10 -30.07 3.97
CA GLY A 330 3.59 -30.90 5.07
C GLY A 330 2.73 -30.79 6.34
N LEU A 331 2.26 -29.60 6.68
CA LEU A 331 1.31 -29.35 7.77
C LEU A 331 -0.06 -29.99 7.47
N ALA A 332 -0.59 -29.74 6.26
CA ALA A 332 -1.87 -30.32 5.83
C ALA A 332 -1.85 -31.86 5.88
N GLY A 333 -0.74 -32.48 5.45
CA GLY A 333 -0.58 -33.94 5.52
C GLY A 333 -0.63 -34.49 6.94
N ARG A 334 -0.11 -33.75 7.94
CA ARG A 334 -0.19 -34.12 9.37
C ARG A 334 -1.57 -33.90 9.98
N LEU A 335 -2.35 -32.97 9.43
CA LEU A 335 -3.74 -32.73 9.81
C LEU A 335 -4.74 -33.66 9.09
N GLY A 336 -4.26 -34.65 8.32
CA GLY A 336 -5.12 -35.60 7.59
C GLY A 336 -5.66 -35.09 6.26
N LEU A 337 -5.13 -33.98 5.75
CA LEU A 337 -5.57 -33.32 4.51
C LEU A 337 -4.61 -33.57 3.33
N ARG A 338 -3.81 -34.63 3.37
CA ARG A 338 -2.78 -34.94 2.37
C ARG A 338 -3.33 -34.93 0.93
N ASP A 339 -4.49 -35.53 0.72
CA ASP A 339 -5.07 -35.68 -0.63
C ASP A 339 -5.54 -34.34 -1.22
N ALA A 340 -5.94 -33.38 -0.37
CA ALA A 340 -6.33 -32.03 -0.76
C ALA A 340 -5.13 -31.10 -1.05
N PHE A 341 -3.95 -31.42 -0.49
CA PHE A 341 -2.72 -30.65 -0.64
C PHE A 341 -1.60 -31.49 -1.30
N ASN A 342 -1.96 -32.26 -2.32
CA ASN A 342 -1.05 -33.16 -3.01
C ASN A 342 -0.48 -32.52 -4.28
N TYR A 343 0.51 -31.63 -4.09
CA TYR A 343 1.22 -30.99 -5.19
C TYR A 343 2.67 -31.48 -5.24
N ASP A 344 3.13 -31.82 -6.44
CA ASP A 344 4.51 -32.18 -6.71
C ASP A 344 5.36 -30.97 -7.13
N THR A 345 4.71 -29.97 -7.75
CA THR A 345 5.38 -28.79 -8.31
C THR A 345 4.51 -27.53 -8.22
N GLU A 346 5.14 -26.38 -8.37
CA GLU A 346 4.49 -25.07 -8.46
C GLU A 346 3.62 -24.96 -9.73
N ASP A 347 3.96 -25.69 -10.79
CA ASP A 347 3.16 -25.77 -12.02
C ASP A 347 1.77 -26.35 -11.72
N GLY A 348 1.71 -27.43 -10.90
CA GLY A 348 0.45 -28.04 -10.47
C GLY A 348 -0.41 -27.11 -9.65
N ILE A 349 0.19 -26.28 -8.79
CA ILE A 349 -0.52 -25.24 -8.04
C ILE A 349 -1.08 -24.17 -8.98
N LEU A 350 -0.30 -23.72 -9.96
CA LEU A 350 -0.75 -22.73 -10.94
C LEU A 350 -1.88 -23.28 -11.81
N ASP A 351 -1.85 -24.57 -12.17
CA ASP A 351 -2.93 -25.23 -12.92
C ASP A 351 -4.24 -25.30 -12.12
N GLU A 352 -4.18 -25.44 -10.79
CA GLU A 352 -5.38 -25.32 -9.97
C GLU A 352 -5.88 -23.87 -9.94
N ILE A 353 -5.01 -22.88 -9.79
CA ILE A 353 -5.35 -21.47 -9.84
C ILE A 353 -6.10 -21.15 -11.15
N ARG A 354 -5.62 -21.64 -12.29
CA ARG A 354 -6.26 -21.46 -13.61
C ARG A 354 -7.69 -21.98 -13.65
N ARG A 355 -7.97 -23.11 -12.98
CA ARG A 355 -9.31 -23.69 -12.94
C ARG A 355 -10.32 -22.88 -12.11
N VAL A 356 -9.86 -22.24 -11.03
CA VAL A 356 -10.74 -21.56 -10.07
C VAL A 356 -10.75 -20.03 -10.20
N ALA A 357 -9.74 -19.45 -10.86
CA ALA A 357 -9.57 -18.01 -11.04
C ALA A 357 -9.74 -17.60 -12.52
N PRO A 358 -10.94 -17.14 -12.95
CA PRO A 358 -11.21 -16.86 -14.36
C PRO A 358 -10.25 -15.85 -14.99
N SER A 359 -9.77 -14.87 -14.23
CA SER A 359 -8.79 -13.88 -14.70
C SER A 359 -7.39 -14.46 -14.96
N TYR A 360 -7.11 -15.66 -14.46
CA TYR A 360 -5.85 -16.39 -14.63
C TYR A 360 -5.97 -17.61 -15.55
N ALA A 361 -7.14 -17.94 -16.07
CA ALA A 361 -7.41 -19.20 -16.77
C ALA A 361 -6.44 -19.45 -17.95
N GLY A 362 -6.02 -18.41 -18.66
CA GLY A 362 -5.04 -18.49 -19.75
C GLY A 362 -3.57 -18.36 -19.33
N ILE A 363 -3.23 -18.33 -18.04
CA ILE A 363 -1.86 -18.09 -17.57
C ILE A 363 -1.24 -19.38 -17.05
N SER A 364 -0.65 -20.19 -17.92
CA SER A 364 0.06 -21.42 -17.54
C SER A 364 1.56 -21.17 -17.29
N ALA A 365 2.22 -22.05 -16.54
CA ALA A 365 3.65 -22.01 -16.31
C ALA A 365 4.44 -22.03 -17.63
N GLY A 366 4.08 -22.92 -18.55
CA GLY A 366 4.72 -23.00 -19.87
C GLY A 366 4.57 -21.71 -20.70
N ARG A 367 3.42 -21.02 -20.63
CA ARG A 367 3.27 -19.70 -21.26
C ARG A 367 4.16 -18.65 -20.61
N LEU A 368 4.18 -18.59 -19.27
CA LEU A 368 5.00 -17.61 -18.54
C LEU A 368 6.49 -17.79 -18.82
N GLN A 369 6.98 -19.05 -18.88
CA GLN A 369 8.39 -19.36 -19.19
C GLN A 369 8.78 -18.94 -20.61
N ASN A 370 7.84 -18.98 -21.56
CA ASN A 370 8.08 -18.62 -22.96
C ASN A 370 7.66 -17.19 -23.32
N THR A 371 7.07 -16.41 -22.38
CA THR A 371 6.66 -15.02 -22.62
C THR A 371 7.61 -14.04 -21.91
N ILE A 372 8.51 -13.44 -22.69
CA ILE A 372 9.41 -12.42 -22.16
C ILE A 372 8.59 -11.26 -21.54
N GLY A 373 8.85 -10.97 -20.28
CA GLY A 373 8.19 -9.88 -19.56
C GLY A 373 6.90 -10.28 -18.84
N GLY A 374 6.33 -11.46 -19.10
CA GLY A 374 5.12 -11.96 -18.44
C GLY A 374 3.80 -11.56 -19.09
N ILE A 375 2.67 -11.93 -18.47
CA ILE A 375 1.31 -11.78 -18.99
C ILE A 375 0.47 -10.95 -18.00
N HIS A 376 -0.21 -9.91 -18.51
CA HIS A 376 -1.15 -9.12 -17.69
C HIS A 376 -2.50 -9.82 -17.57
N TRP A 377 -2.99 -10.03 -16.35
CA TRP A 377 -4.36 -10.45 -16.15
C TRP A 377 -5.34 -9.25 -16.24
N PRO A 378 -6.64 -9.46 -16.61
CA PRO A 378 -7.30 -10.68 -17.03
C PRO A 378 -6.74 -11.32 -18.30
N CYS A 379 -6.59 -12.66 -18.24
CA CYS A 379 -6.21 -13.49 -19.37
C CYS A 379 -7.08 -14.76 -19.33
N PRO A 380 -8.28 -14.71 -19.93
CA PRO A 380 -9.33 -15.73 -19.72
C PRO A 380 -9.13 -17.03 -20.50
N THR A 381 -8.29 -17.04 -21.54
CA THR A 381 -8.05 -18.21 -22.41
C THR A 381 -6.57 -18.33 -22.78
N ASP A 382 -6.15 -19.53 -23.20
CA ASP A 382 -4.76 -19.83 -23.53
C ASP A 382 -4.23 -19.04 -24.73
N ASP A 383 -5.08 -18.62 -25.65
CA ASP A 383 -4.76 -17.79 -26.82
C ASP A 383 -4.86 -16.27 -26.54
N HIS A 384 -5.45 -15.88 -25.42
CA HIS A 384 -5.59 -14.46 -25.07
C HIS A 384 -4.24 -13.81 -24.75
N PRO A 385 -3.90 -12.64 -25.33
CA PRO A 385 -2.59 -12.01 -25.13
C PRO A 385 -2.37 -11.41 -23.74
N GLY A 386 -3.39 -11.39 -22.89
CA GLY A 386 -3.45 -10.62 -21.65
C GLY A 386 -4.09 -9.25 -21.83
N THR A 387 -4.38 -8.56 -20.73
CA THR A 387 -5.06 -7.26 -20.71
C THR A 387 -4.18 -6.20 -20.05
N PRO A 388 -3.27 -5.57 -20.79
CA PRO A 388 -2.37 -4.55 -20.22
C PRO A 388 -3.13 -3.33 -19.69
N ILE A 389 -4.09 -2.80 -20.45
CA ILE A 389 -4.91 -1.64 -20.06
C ILE A 389 -6.34 -2.10 -19.76
N LEU A 390 -6.82 -1.76 -18.55
CA LEU A 390 -8.20 -2.03 -18.14
C LEU A 390 -9.16 -0.95 -18.65
N TYR A 391 -10.45 -1.31 -18.74
CA TYR A 391 -11.57 -0.41 -19.04
C TYR A 391 -11.56 0.21 -20.44
N THR A 392 -10.86 -0.39 -21.39
CA THR A 392 -10.86 0.04 -22.81
C THR A 392 -12.23 -0.03 -23.47
N ASN A 393 -13.09 -0.95 -23.00
CA ASN A 393 -14.44 -1.22 -23.53
C ASN A 393 -15.55 -0.94 -22.50
N GLY A 394 -15.28 -0.08 -21.50
CA GLY A 394 -16.23 0.20 -20.42
C GLY A 394 -15.88 -0.48 -19.11
N PHE A 395 -16.73 -0.33 -18.10
CA PHE A 395 -16.50 -0.78 -16.73
C PHE A 395 -17.23 -2.09 -16.42
N ASN A 396 -16.76 -2.85 -15.42
CA ASN A 396 -17.36 -4.11 -14.98
C ASN A 396 -18.64 -3.88 -14.15
N LYS A 397 -19.62 -3.24 -14.75
CA LYS A 397 -20.97 -2.98 -14.21
C LYS A 397 -22.00 -3.44 -15.23
N VAL A 398 -23.23 -3.68 -14.77
CA VAL A 398 -24.33 -4.17 -15.62
C VAL A 398 -24.58 -3.24 -16.82
N ASP A 399 -24.48 -1.93 -16.60
CA ASP A 399 -24.64 -0.89 -17.63
C ASP A 399 -23.32 -0.45 -18.29
N GLY A 400 -22.18 -1.06 -17.92
CA GLY A 400 -20.87 -0.74 -18.44
C GLY A 400 -20.32 0.64 -18.02
N ARG A 401 -20.99 1.35 -17.09
CA ARG A 401 -20.64 2.72 -16.68
C ARG A 401 -19.82 2.76 -15.40
N GLY A 402 -18.88 3.69 -15.33
CA GLY A 402 -18.18 4.06 -14.10
C GLY A 402 -19.08 4.88 -13.18
N VAL A 403 -19.05 4.59 -11.88
CA VAL A 403 -19.85 5.33 -10.90
C VAL A 403 -18.94 6.28 -10.14
N MET A 404 -19.15 7.59 -10.28
CA MET A 404 -18.54 8.59 -9.41
C MET A 404 -19.21 8.56 -8.05
N LYS A 405 -18.41 8.54 -6.99
CA LYS A 405 -18.88 8.50 -5.60
C LYS A 405 -18.25 9.64 -4.84
N PRO A 406 -18.95 10.78 -4.72
CA PRO A 406 -18.41 11.92 -4.00
C PRO A 406 -18.05 11.53 -2.56
N VAL A 407 -16.91 12.01 -2.10
CA VAL A 407 -16.39 11.78 -0.76
C VAL A 407 -16.08 13.10 -0.08
N GLU A 408 -16.22 13.13 1.25
CA GLU A 408 -15.91 14.29 2.06
C GLU A 408 -14.63 14.09 2.85
N HIS A 409 -13.98 15.20 3.22
CA HIS A 409 -12.82 15.17 4.10
C HIS A 409 -13.20 14.58 5.47
N ILE A 410 -12.40 13.61 5.90
CA ILE A 410 -12.49 12.98 7.22
C ILE A 410 -11.21 13.32 7.96
N GLU A 411 -11.36 13.87 9.16
CA GLU A 411 -10.21 14.11 10.02
C GLU A 411 -9.55 12.80 10.46
N SER A 412 -8.25 12.88 10.78
CA SER A 412 -7.53 11.76 11.40
C SER A 412 -8.22 11.29 12.68
N ALA A 413 -8.12 10.00 12.97
CA ALA A 413 -8.63 9.43 14.22
C ALA A 413 -8.00 10.04 15.47
N GLU A 414 -6.82 10.64 15.34
CA GLU A 414 -6.09 11.28 16.44
C GLU A 414 -5.64 12.69 16.05
N PRO A 415 -6.52 13.71 16.16
CA PRO A 415 -6.14 15.09 15.92
C PRO A 415 -5.16 15.59 16.98
N THR A 416 -4.39 16.62 16.63
CA THR A 416 -3.49 17.30 17.58
C THR A 416 -4.26 17.95 18.74
N SER A 417 -3.59 18.09 19.88
CA SER A 417 -4.13 18.70 21.09
C SER A 417 -3.05 19.52 21.79
N PRO A 418 -3.37 20.35 22.80
CA PRO A 418 -2.35 21.07 23.57
C PRO A 418 -1.28 20.15 24.20
N GLU A 419 -1.64 18.92 24.55
CA GLU A 419 -0.71 17.93 25.10
C GLU A 419 0.13 17.24 24.01
N TYR A 420 -0.42 17.05 22.82
CA TYR A 420 0.23 16.42 21.66
C TYR A 420 0.09 17.34 20.44
N PRO A 421 0.87 18.44 20.39
CA PRO A 421 0.64 19.54 19.44
C PRO A 421 1.19 19.26 18.03
N LEU A 422 1.96 18.20 17.84
CA LEU A 422 2.63 17.88 16.59
C LEU A 422 2.01 16.66 15.93
N VAL A 423 2.16 16.56 14.60
CA VAL A 423 1.77 15.40 13.80
C VAL A 423 3.00 14.55 13.51
N LEU A 424 2.98 13.29 13.91
CA LEU A 424 3.96 12.30 13.51
C LEU A 424 3.47 11.58 12.24
N THR A 425 4.30 11.59 11.20
CA THR A 425 4.09 10.76 10.00
C THR A 425 5.22 9.75 9.82
N SER A 426 4.88 8.58 9.30
CA SER A 426 5.84 7.50 9.04
C SER A 426 6.11 7.32 7.55
N GLY A 427 7.28 6.78 7.22
CA GLY A 427 7.59 6.48 5.83
C GLY A 427 8.86 5.64 5.66
N ARG A 428 9.21 5.42 4.40
CA ARG A 428 10.40 4.67 4.01
C ARG A 428 11.60 5.58 3.80
N VAL A 429 12.78 4.99 3.91
CA VAL A 429 14.05 5.54 3.42
C VAL A 429 14.66 4.55 2.41
N VAL A 430 15.47 5.07 1.49
CA VAL A 430 15.99 4.30 0.34
C VAL A 430 16.80 3.06 0.72
N LEU A 431 17.47 3.07 1.86
CA LEU A 431 18.41 2.02 2.27
C LEU A 431 17.75 0.84 3.02
N HIS A 432 16.52 1.01 3.47
CA HIS A 432 15.81 -0.05 4.18
C HIS A 432 14.48 -0.42 3.52
N TYR A 433 14.13 -1.70 3.62
CA TYR A 433 12.94 -2.27 3.02
C TYR A 433 12.00 -2.82 4.08
N ASN A 434 10.72 -2.40 4.03
CA ASN A 434 9.63 -2.82 4.92
C ASN A 434 10.02 -2.74 6.42
N SER A 435 9.81 -3.80 7.21
CA SER A 435 10.22 -3.91 8.63
C SER A 435 11.73 -3.84 8.86
N GLY A 436 12.53 -3.78 7.81
CA GLY A 436 13.98 -3.82 7.89
C GLY A 436 14.55 -5.20 8.23
N SER A 437 13.72 -6.24 8.38
CA SER A 437 14.15 -7.59 8.78
C SER A 437 15.26 -8.16 7.90
N MET A 438 15.23 -7.89 6.59
CA MET A 438 16.31 -8.28 5.66
C MET A 438 17.44 -7.23 5.63
N THR A 439 17.10 -5.97 5.43
CA THR A 439 18.08 -4.91 5.13
C THR A 439 18.93 -4.50 6.32
N ARG A 440 18.40 -4.57 7.55
CA ARG A 440 19.17 -4.38 8.78
C ARG A 440 20.19 -5.51 9.04
N ARG A 441 20.06 -6.65 8.36
CA ARG A 441 21.05 -7.75 8.36
C ARG A 441 22.12 -7.62 7.29
N SER A 442 22.04 -6.59 6.43
CA SER A 442 23.07 -6.24 5.46
C SER A 442 24.04 -5.23 6.08
N PRO A 443 25.31 -5.58 6.37
CA PRO A 443 26.26 -4.66 7.00
C PRO A 443 26.50 -3.39 6.19
N ALA A 444 26.48 -3.49 4.86
CA ALA A 444 26.69 -2.34 3.97
C ALA A 444 25.54 -1.34 4.03
N LEU A 445 24.29 -1.79 4.10
CA LEU A 445 23.11 -0.93 4.21
C LEU A 445 23.00 -0.34 5.62
N LEU A 446 23.19 -1.17 6.64
CA LEU A 446 23.15 -0.74 8.04
C LEU A 446 24.23 0.30 8.36
N LYS A 447 25.43 0.17 7.78
CA LYS A 447 26.50 1.19 7.95
C LYS A 447 26.10 2.57 7.40
N ARG A 448 25.27 2.64 6.37
CA ARG A 448 24.86 3.89 5.73
C ARG A 448 23.63 4.54 6.38
N GLU A 449 22.71 3.75 6.92
CA GLU A 449 21.58 4.22 7.72
C GLU A 449 21.45 3.32 8.95
N PRO A 450 22.27 3.59 10.01
CA PRO A 450 22.41 2.67 11.13
C PRO A 450 21.29 2.74 12.15
N GLU A 451 20.59 3.88 12.22
CA GLU A 451 19.68 4.20 13.31
C GLU A 451 18.45 4.98 12.84
N MET A 452 17.42 4.92 13.64
CA MET A 452 16.22 5.72 13.47
C MET A 452 16.50 7.19 13.72
N PHE A 453 15.81 8.06 12.97
CA PHE A 453 15.95 9.51 13.13
C PHE A 453 14.58 10.21 13.12
N ILE A 454 14.56 11.42 13.67
CA ILE A 454 13.44 12.35 13.61
C ILE A 454 13.80 13.45 12.62
N GLN A 455 13.06 13.55 11.51
CA GLN A 455 13.18 14.70 10.63
C GLN A 455 12.18 15.77 11.06
N ILE A 456 12.65 17.01 11.25
CA ILE A 456 11.86 18.12 11.78
C ILE A 456 12.18 19.42 11.05
N ASN A 457 11.18 20.29 10.89
CA ASN A 457 11.36 21.61 10.28
C ASN A 457 12.22 22.54 11.17
N PRO A 458 13.06 23.42 10.61
CA PRO A 458 13.86 24.36 11.40
C PRO A 458 13.08 25.30 12.32
N GLU A 459 11.88 25.71 11.94
CA GLU A 459 10.99 26.53 12.78
C GLU A 459 10.54 25.74 14.01
N THR A 460 9.99 24.55 13.80
CA THR A 460 9.58 23.65 14.88
C THR A 460 10.78 23.23 15.74
N ALA A 461 11.94 22.92 15.14
CA ALA A 461 13.14 22.57 15.89
C ALA A 461 13.58 23.68 16.84
N ARG A 462 13.50 24.94 16.39
CA ARG A 462 13.84 26.12 17.21
C ARG A 462 12.87 26.31 18.38
N GLU A 463 11.57 26.13 18.12
CA GLU A 463 10.52 26.21 19.15
C GLU A 463 10.76 25.21 20.30
N TYR A 464 11.20 23.98 19.97
CA TYR A 464 11.45 22.92 20.96
C TYR A 464 12.92 22.79 21.39
N GLY A 465 13.79 23.73 21.01
CA GLY A 465 15.21 23.72 21.41
C GLY A 465 16.03 22.56 20.84
N LEU A 466 15.68 22.07 19.66
CA LEU A 466 16.29 20.90 19.02
C LEU A 466 17.35 21.29 17.99
N VAL A 467 18.42 20.50 17.89
CA VAL A 467 19.52 20.69 16.94
C VAL A 467 19.82 19.39 16.19
N THR A 468 20.32 19.50 14.99
CA THR A 468 20.77 18.32 14.21
C THR A 468 21.87 17.56 14.95
N GLY A 469 21.73 16.23 15.04
CA GLY A 469 22.65 15.34 15.75
C GLY A 469 22.38 15.24 17.26
N GLY A 470 21.48 16.07 17.81
CA GLY A 470 20.98 15.92 19.17
C GLY A 470 20.02 14.72 19.30
N LEU A 471 19.84 14.21 20.51
CA LEU A 471 18.82 13.24 20.84
C LEU A 471 17.53 13.94 21.28
N ALA A 472 16.40 13.40 20.87
CA ALA A 472 15.09 13.83 21.35
C ALA A 472 14.19 12.63 21.62
N GLN A 473 13.26 12.80 22.55
CA GLN A 473 12.20 11.85 22.82
C GLN A 473 10.92 12.29 22.13
N VAL A 474 10.34 11.40 21.32
CA VAL A 474 8.99 11.55 20.75
C VAL A 474 8.04 10.71 21.56
N THR A 475 6.94 11.30 22.00
CA THR A 475 5.90 10.63 22.81
C THR A 475 4.55 10.77 22.13
N THR A 476 3.81 9.65 22.03
CA THR A 476 2.40 9.58 21.68
C THR A 476 1.61 8.99 22.85
N ARG A 477 0.30 8.84 22.71
CA ARG A 477 -0.54 8.18 23.74
C ARG A 477 -0.22 6.68 23.95
N ARG A 478 0.56 6.05 23.07
CA ARG A 478 0.88 4.61 23.06
C ARG A 478 2.27 4.28 23.56
N GLY A 479 3.16 5.24 23.54
CA GLY A 479 4.53 5.04 23.99
C GLY A 479 5.44 6.22 23.65
N SER A 480 6.70 6.05 23.98
CA SER A 480 7.75 7.01 23.66
C SER A 480 8.99 6.31 23.14
N LEU A 481 9.76 7.00 22.32
CA LEU A 481 11.07 6.54 21.86
C LEU A 481 12.04 7.70 21.66
N GLN A 482 13.32 7.37 21.70
CA GLN A 482 14.41 8.30 21.48
C GLN A 482 15.02 8.10 20.11
N ALA A 483 15.34 9.20 19.42
CA ALA A 483 16.02 9.14 18.13
C ALA A 483 16.84 10.42 17.86
N VAL A 484 17.76 10.31 16.90
CA VAL A 484 18.62 11.43 16.49
C VAL A 484 17.81 12.43 15.67
N VAL A 485 17.94 13.70 15.97
CA VAL A 485 17.28 14.80 15.27
C VAL A 485 18.01 15.15 13.97
N ARG A 486 17.24 15.30 12.89
CA ARG A 486 17.69 15.81 11.58
C ARG A 486 16.84 17.03 11.19
N VAL A 487 17.35 18.22 11.42
CA VAL A 487 16.66 19.46 11.04
C VAL A 487 16.70 19.63 9.53
N SER A 488 15.55 19.88 8.90
CA SER A 488 15.43 19.93 7.44
C SER A 488 14.22 20.75 6.99
N LEU A 489 14.41 21.57 5.95
CA LEU A 489 13.32 22.27 5.23
C LEU A 489 12.43 21.33 4.40
N ARG A 490 12.75 20.06 4.35
CA ARG A 490 12.02 19.06 3.54
C ARG A 490 10.72 18.58 4.17
N ILE A 491 10.34 19.12 5.32
CA ILE A 491 9.10 18.79 6.02
C ILE A 491 8.45 20.07 6.51
N PRO A 492 7.13 20.22 6.50
CA PRO A 492 6.45 21.43 6.95
C PRO A 492 6.56 21.61 8.46
N PRO A 493 6.40 22.85 8.98
CA PRO A 493 6.28 23.11 10.42
C PRO A 493 5.16 22.29 11.06
N GLY A 494 5.34 21.89 12.32
CA GLY A 494 4.37 21.10 13.08
C GLY A 494 4.31 19.61 12.73
N VAL A 495 5.07 19.15 11.73
CA VAL A 495 5.11 17.73 11.31
C VAL A 495 6.48 17.13 11.61
N LEU A 496 6.48 15.93 12.20
CA LEU A 496 7.65 15.07 12.38
C LEU A 496 7.57 13.90 11.41
N PHE A 497 8.71 13.50 10.84
CA PHE A 497 8.81 12.26 10.07
C PHE A 497 9.81 11.31 10.74
N MET A 498 9.42 10.02 10.82
CA MET A 498 10.29 8.94 11.29
C MET A 498 10.22 7.72 10.37
N PRO A 499 11.38 7.07 10.06
CA PRO A 499 11.38 5.86 9.25
C PRO A 499 10.91 4.65 10.06
N TYR A 500 9.98 3.86 9.51
CA TYR A 500 9.37 2.73 10.23
C TYR A 500 10.15 1.41 10.17
N HIS A 501 11.32 1.40 9.55
CA HIS A 501 12.15 0.19 9.37
C HIS A 501 12.82 -0.34 10.65
N PHE A 502 12.69 0.37 11.74
CA PHE A 502 13.33 0.06 13.01
C PHE A 502 12.31 -0.46 14.03
N PRO A 503 12.67 -1.44 14.90
CA PRO A 503 11.72 -2.24 15.66
C PRO A 503 10.78 -1.47 16.59
N THR A 504 11.14 -0.26 17.00
CA THR A 504 10.37 0.49 18.01
C THR A 504 9.49 1.59 17.44
N MET A 505 9.59 1.90 16.14
CA MET A 505 8.87 3.06 15.58
C MET A 505 7.35 2.90 15.67
N ASN A 506 6.84 1.71 15.36
CA ASN A 506 5.40 1.49 15.34
C ASN A 506 4.74 1.42 16.72
N GLN A 507 5.48 1.45 17.82
CA GLN A 507 4.91 1.70 19.14
C GLN A 507 4.27 3.10 19.28
N LEU A 508 4.62 4.04 18.37
CA LEU A 508 4.06 5.39 18.33
C LEU A 508 2.81 5.50 17.44
N THR A 509 2.59 4.57 16.50
CA THR A 509 1.50 4.63 15.52
C THR A 509 0.18 4.15 16.10
N ILE A 510 -0.94 4.61 15.49
CA ILE A 510 -2.28 4.29 15.94
C ILE A 510 -2.85 3.09 15.16
N ASP A 511 -3.62 2.26 15.85
CA ASP A 511 -4.33 1.10 15.31
C ASP A 511 -5.80 1.39 14.93
N ALA A 512 -6.15 2.67 14.74
CA ALA A 512 -7.44 3.07 14.18
C ALA A 512 -7.54 2.64 12.71
N LEU A 513 -8.71 2.13 12.31
CA LEU A 513 -8.91 1.46 11.03
C LEU A 513 -9.79 2.26 10.07
N ASP A 514 -9.44 2.25 8.79
CA ASP A 514 -10.37 2.58 7.71
C ASP A 514 -11.62 1.68 7.84
N PRO A 515 -12.84 2.25 7.80
CA PRO A 515 -14.05 1.48 8.06
C PRO A 515 -14.36 0.43 7.00
N THR A 516 -13.82 0.57 5.80
CA THR A 516 -14.07 -0.32 4.65
C THR A 516 -12.94 -1.31 4.41
N ALA A 517 -11.73 -0.80 4.16
CA ALA A 517 -10.56 -1.64 3.86
C ALA A 517 -9.85 -2.17 5.11
N ARG A 518 -10.20 -1.66 6.30
CA ARG A 518 -9.63 -2.06 7.59
C ARG A 518 -8.12 -1.85 7.67
N ILE A 519 -7.57 -0.94 6.85
CA ILE A 519 -6.16 -0.54 6.91
C ILE A 519 -5.93 0.37 8.12
N PRO A 520 -4.83 0.19 8.88
CA PRO A 520 -4.49 1.10 9.99
C PRO A 520 -3.98 2.47 9.55
N GLU A 521 -4.18 3.48 10.39
CA GLU A 521 -3.72 4.84 10.15
C GLU A 521 -2.25 5.04 10.55
N TYR A 522 -1.32 4.61 9.69
CA TYR A 522 0.12 4.75 9.94
C TYR A 522 0.67 6.16 9.68
N LYS A 523 -0.07 7.02 8.99
CA LYS A 523 0.45 8.29 8.47
C LYS A 523 0.15 9.49 9.34
N VAL A 524 -0.71 9.34 10.34
CA VAL A 524 -1.02 10.39 11.31
C VAL A 524 -1.06 9.81 12.72
N ALA A 525 -0.30 10.41 13.61
CA ALA A 525 -0.44 10.23 15.06
C ALA A 525 -0.10 11.55 15.75
N ALA A 526 -0.90 11.98 16.71
CA ALA A 526 -0.59 13.16 17.50
C ALA A 526 0.57 12.86 18.46
N CYS A 527 1.56 13.75 18.52
CA CYS A 527 2.77 13.55 19.33
C CYS A 527 3.27 14.85 19.98
N ARG A 528 4.15 14.69 20.96
CA ARG A 528 5.00 15.74 21.49
C ARG A 528 6.46 15.34 21.36
N ILE A 529 7.37 16.32 21.43
CA ILE A 529 8.81 16.10 21.33
C ILE A 529 9.54 16.89 22.42
N GLU A 530 10.56 16.29 23.02
CA GLU A 530 11.37 16.89 24.06
C GLU A 530 12.86 16.63 23.78
N PRO A 531 13.74 17.64 23.94
CA PRO A 531 15.18 17.43 23.83
C PRO A 531 15.71 16.58 25.00
N LEU A 532 16.62 15.68 24.72
CA LEU A 532 17.36 14.92 25.73
C LEU A 532 18.75 15.54 25.90
N GLY A 533 19.19 15.71 27.18
CA GLY A 533 20.50 16.28 27.50
C GLY A 533 21.66 15.41 27.01
N GLU A 534 22.87 16.01 26.86
CA GLU A 534 24.06 15.32 26.33
C GLU A 534 24.53 14.10 27.16
N LYS A 535 24.06 13.92 28.39
CA LYS A 535 24.49 12.83 29.29
C LYS A 535 23.95 11.43 28.93
N GLU A 536 22.98 11.32 28.02
CA GLU A 536 22.35 10.02 27.66
C GLU A 536 22.94 9.39 26.40
N ARG A 537 24.03 9.95 25.84
CA ARG A 537 24.70 9.40 24.63
C ARG A 537 25.52 8.12 24.85
N ALA A 538 25.64 7.65 26.07
CA ALA A 538 26.55 6.57 26.45
C ALA A 538 25.84 5.41 27.16
N ALA A 539 24.86 4.80 26.52
CA ALA A 539 24.35 3.52 26.99
C ALA A 539 24.05 2.59 25.79
#